data_e16f7bfa509e3216776f657eec3fc3a8
#
_entry.id   e16f7bfa509e3216776f657eec3fc3a8
#
_cell.length_a   1.000
_cell.length_b   1.000
_cell.length_c   1.000
_cell.angle_alpha   90.00
_cell.angle_beta   90.00
_cell.angle_gamma   90.00
#
_symmetry.space_group_name_H-M   'P 1'
#
loop_
_entity.id
_entity.type
_entity.pdbx_description
1 polymer ?
#
loop_
_entity_poly.entity_id
_entity_poly.type
_entity_poly.pdbx_seq_one_letter_code
_entity_poly.pdbx_strand_id
1 'polypeptide(L)'
;AKDGGGAGNNWASGYSQGEHLHEEVFDIIDREAEGSDSLEGFVLTHSIAGGTGSGMGSYVLEKLADRFPKKLVQTYSVFPNQESNNDVVSDVVVQPYNSILTLKRLTQSSDCVVVLDNTALNRIATDRLHIATPTFAQINELVSTIMSVSTTTLRYPSYMNNDLIGLIAPLIPTPRLHFLMTGYTPLTTDQESANIRRTTVLDVMRRLLQPKNMMVSTEGRSKMDHCYISILNIIQGEVDPTQVHKSLQRIRERKLANFIPWGPASIQVKLHSICYNCIF
;
A
#
# COMPACT_ATOMS: atom_id res chain seq x y z
N ALA A 1 23.45 -8.83 3.94
CA ALA A 1 24.43 -9.88 3.58
C ALA A 1 25.76 -9.56 4.22
N LYS A 2 26.39 -10.51 4.92
CA LYS A 2 27.71 -10.34 5.54
C LYS A 2 28.77 -9.92 4.54
N ASP A 3 28.62 -10.33 3.28
CA ASP A 3 29.60 -10.11 2.20
C ASP A 3 29.28 -8.93 1.31
N GLY A 4 28.23 -8.17 1.58
CA GLY A 4 27.86 -6.96 0.81
C GLY A 4 27.44 -7.20 -0.66
N GLY A 5 27.47 -8.44 -1.12
CA GLY A 5 27.27 -8.81 -2.54
C GLY A 5 25.84 -8.83 -3.05
N GLY A 6 24.83 -8.75 -2.17
CA GLY A 6 23.43 -8.88 -2.56
C GLY A 6 23.08 -10.27 -3.14
N ALA A 7 21.89 -10.42 -3.73
CA ALA A 7 21.41 -11.68 -4.32
C ALA A 7 21.51 -11.73 -5.87
N GLY A 8 22.20 -10.76 -6.48
CA GLY A 8 22.40 -10.71 -7.94
C GLY A 8 21.10 -10.73 -8.75
N ASN A 9 20.05 -10.05 -8.29
CA ASN A 9 18.71 -10.05 -8.88
C ASN A 9 18.10 -11.45 -9.08
N ASN A 10 18.49 -12.42 -8.24
CA ASN A 10 17.99 -13.78 -8.30
C ASN A 10 17.22 -14.13 -7.03
N TRP A 11 15.93 -14.46 -7.18
CA TRP A 11 15.06 -14.83 -6.07
C TRP A 11 15.59 -16.04 -5.29
N ALA A 12 16.04 -17.10 -6.00
CA ALA A 12 16.54 -18.32 -5.38
C ALA A 12 17.80 -18.07 -4.53
N SER A 13 18.71 -17.23 -5.02
CA SER A 13 19.90 -16.83 -4.25
C SER A 13 19.53 -16.05 -3.01
N GLY A 14 18.57 -15.11 -3.09
CA GLY A 14 18.07 -14.36 -1.94
C GLY A 14 17.39 -15.25 -0.91
N TYR A 15 16.59 -16.21 -1.36
CA TYR A 15 15.92 -17.17 -0.49
C TYR A 15 16.89 -18.08 0.26
N SER A 16 17.89 -18.63 -0.45
CA SER A 16 18.96 -19.46 0.15
C SER A 16 19.80 -18.67 1.16
N GLN A 17 20.15 -17.41 0.85
CA GLN A 17 20.85 -16.54 1.82
C GLN A 17 20.00 -16.30 3.07
N GLY A 18 18.68 -16.13 2.93
CA GLY A 18 17.74 -16.05 4.04
C GLY A 18 17.77 -17.28 4.92
N GLU A 19 17.82 -18.47 4.30
CA GLU A 19 17.90 -19.75 5.01
C GLU A 19 19.19 -19.89 5.81
N HIS A 20 20.33 -19.48 5.24
CA HIS A 20 21.62 -19.49 5.95
C HIS A 20 21.70 -18.51 7.11
N LEU A 21 20.97 -17.38 7.06
CA LEU A 21 20.94 -16.33 8.08
C LEU A 21 19.74 -16.46 9.03
N HIS A 22 19.04 -17.59 8.98
CA HIS A 22 17.80 -17.80 9.75
C HIS A 22 17.94 -17.45 11.22
N GLU A 23 18.91 -18.05 11.90
CA GLU A 23 19.10 -17.88 13.35
C GLU A 23 19.39 -16.42 13.70
N GLU A 24 20.30 -15.77 12.97
CA GLU A 24 20.68 -14.38 13.26
C GLU A 24 19.51 -13.40 13.09
N VAL A 25 18.70 -13.59 12.04
CA VAL A 25 17.54 -12.74 11.73
C VAL A 25 16.43 -12.95 12.77
N PHE A 26 16.13 -14.22 13.08
CA PHE A 26 15.04 -14.53 14.01
C PHE A 26 15.38 -14.26 15.46
N ASP A 27 16.64 -14.36 15.87
CA ASP A 27 17.07 -13.91 17.20
C ASP A 27 16.81 -12.41 17.43
N ILE A 28 17.00 -11.59 16.37
CA ILE A 28 16.70 -10.16 16.44
C ILE A 28 15.19 -9.93 16.53
N ILE A 29 14.41 -10.62 15.68
CA ILE A 29 12.96 -10.48 15.64
C ILE A 29 12.34 -10.93 16.97
N ASP A 30 12.78 -12.04 17.52
CA ASP A 30 12.27 -12.57 18.79
C ASP A 30 12.58 -11.64 19.95
N ARG A 31 13.78 -11.09 20.01
CA ARG A 31 14.17 -10.12 21.04
C ARG A 31 13.28 -8.87 21.02
N GLU A 32 12.97 -8.35 19.83
CA GLU A 32 12.07 -7.20 19.69
C GLU A 32 10.62 -7.59 20.02
N ALA A 33 10.19 -8.80 19.64
CA ALA A 33 8.87 -9.31 19.95
C ALA A 33 8.67 -9.55 21.46
N GLU A 34 9.67 -10.10 22.15
CA GLU A 34 9.66 -10.34 23.61
C GLU A 34 9.69 -9.03 24.41
N GLY A 35 10.32 -7.99 23.87
CA GLY A 35 10.33 -6.65 24.47
C GLY A 35 9.00 -5.92 24.41
N SER A 36 8.02 -6.44 23.68
CA SER A 36 6.71 -5.82 23.47
C SER A 36 5.66 -6.44 24.40
N ASP A 37 4.99 -5.61 25.21
CA ASP A 37 3.91 -6.08 26.11
C ASP A 37 2.67 -6.55 25.33
N SER A 38 2.43 -6.00 24.14
CA SER A 38 1.28 -6.33 23.29
C SER A 38 1.65 -6.26 21.82
N LEU A 39 2.27 -7.32 21.30
CA LEU A 39 2.57 -7.42 19.89
C LEU A 39 1.29 -7.67 19.08
N GLU A 40 0.95 -6.78 18.14
CA GLU A 40 -0.18 -6.97 17.23
C GLU A 40 0.23 -7.69 15.94
N GLY A 41 1.41 -7.36 15.40
CA GLY A 41 1.87 -7.92 14.14
C GLY A 41 3.16 -7.30 13.65
N PHE A 42 3.50 -7.60 12.42
CA PHE A 42 4.71 -7.18 11.74
C PHE A 42 4.39 -6.40 10.47
N VAL A 43 5.22 -5.43 10.16
CA VAL A 43 5.17 -4.69 8.90
C VAL A 43 6.47 -4.94 8.12
N LEU A 44 6.34 -5.53 6.94
CA LEU A 44 7.46 -5.81 6.05
C LEU A 44 7.44 -4.87 4.85
N THR A 45 8.56 -4.21 4.57
CA THR A 45 8.74 -3.39 3.37
C THR A 45 9.75 -4.04 2.44
N HIS A 46 9.36 -4.30 1.20
CA HIS A 46 10.21 -4.98 0.23
C HIS A 46 9.85 -4.65 -1.22
N SER A 47 10.78 -4.93 -2.13
CA SER A 47 10.52 -4.97 -3.57
C SER A 47 10.26 -6.39 -4.00
N ILE A 48 9.37 -6.60 -4.97
CA ILE A 48 9.05 -7.93 -5.50
C ILE A 48 9.94 -8.34 -6.69
N ALA A 49 10.61 -7.40 -7.32
CA ALA A 49 11.31 -7.63 -8.59
C ALA A 49 12.82 -7.86 -8.45
N GLY A 50 13.42 -7.43 -7.35
CA GLY A 50 14.86 -7.63 -7.07
C GLY A 50 15.18 -9.03 -6.57
N GLY A 51 16.43 -9.30 -6.20
CA GLY A 51 16.86 -10.57 -5.63
C GLY A 51 16.66 -10.65 -4.11
N THR A 52 17.20 -9.68 -3.38
CA THR A 52 17.16 -9.66 -1.90
C THR A 52 15.76 -9.36 -1.39
N GLY A 53 15.14 -8.27 -1.85
CA GLY A 53 13.79 -7.88 -1.41
C GLY A 53 12.73 -8.92 -1.75
N SER A 54 12.88 -9.61 -2.88
CA SER A 54 11.99 -10.67 -3.30
C SER A 54 12.30 -12.02 -2.63
N GLY A 55 13.53 -12.51 -2.73
CA GLY A 55 13.92 -13.84 -2.24
C GLY A 55 14.03 -13.92 -0.73
N MET A 56 14.89 -13.11 -0.12
CA MET A 56 15.02 -13.05 1.34
C MET A 56 13.74 -12.54 2.01
N GLY A 57 13.07 -11.52 1.40
CA GLY A 57 11.78 -11.04 1.89
C GLY A 57 10.71 -12.14 1.91
N SER A 58 10.66 -12.99 0.87
CA SER A 58 9.76 -14.15 0.83
C SER A 58 10.08 -15.19 1.91
N TYR A 59 11.35 -15.44 2.16
CA TYR A 59 11.78 -16.35 3.23
C TYR A 59 11.36 -15.84 4.60
N VAL A 60 11.67 -14.59 4.91
CA VAL A 60 11.29 -13.96 6.19
C VAL A 60 9.77 -13.95 6.36
N LEU A 61 9.01 -13.62 5.32
CA LEU A 61 7.55 -13.61 5.34
C LEU A 61 6.98 -14.99 5.69
N GLU A 62 7.47 -16.04 5.03
CA GLU A 62 7.04 -17.42 5.28
C GLU A 62 7.34 -17.85 6.72
N LYS A 63 8.54 -17.57 7.19
CA LYS A 63 8.95 -17.93 8.56
C LYS A 63 8.26 -17.11 9.65
N LEU A 64 7.92 -15.85 9.39
CA LEU A 64 7.09 -15.04 10.29
C LEU A 64 5.68 -15.64 10.43
N ALA A 65 5.08 -16.04 9.33
CA ALA A 65 3.76 -16.68 9.34
C ALA A 65 3.77 -18.02 10.10
N ASP A 66 4.85 -18.82 9.95
CA ASP A 66 5.02 -20.08 10.67
C ASP A 66 5.27 -19.88 12.18
N ARG A 67 6.10 -18.89 12.54
CA ARG A 67 6.50 -18.67 13.95
C ARG A 67 5.46 -17.90 14.75
N PHE A 68 4.75 -16.98 14.12
CA PHE A 68 3.73 -16.12 14.73
C PHE A 68 2.35 -16.26 14.06
N PRO A 69 1.73 -17.46 14.06
CA PRO A 69 0.51 -17.72 13.27
C PRO A 69 -0.72 -16.92 13.70
N LYS A 70 -0.68 -16.30 14.88
CA LYS A 70 -1.78 -15.49 15.44
C LYS A 70 -1.51 -13.98 15.33
N LYS A 71 -0.41 -13.58 14.72
CA LYS A 71 -0.03 -12.19 14.55
C LYS A 71 -0.19 -11.77 13.11
N LEU A 72 -0.62 -10.54 12.89
CA LEU A 72 -0.81 -10.00 11.55
C LEU A 72 0.52 -9.73 10.87
N VAL A 73 0.60 -10.06 9.59
CA VAL A 73 1.73 -9.72 8.72
C VAL A 73 1.23 -8.84 7.59
N GLN A 74 1.51 -7.54 7.71
CA GLN A 74 1.23 -6.56 6.66
C GLN A 74 2.49 -6.31 5.84
N THR A 75 2.35 -6.19 4.52
CA THR A 75 3.47 -5.87 3.65
C THR A 75 3.20 -4.61 2.83
N TYR A 76 4.24 -3.78 2.65
CA TYR A 76 4.28 -2.74 1.61
C TYR A 76 5.18 -3.25 0.49
N SER A 77 4.56 -3.62 -0.61
CA SER A 77 5.25 -4.28 -1.72
C SER A 77 5.37 -3.34 -2.91
N VAL A 78 6.61 -3.06 -3.33
CA VAL A 78 6.91 -2.20 -4.46
C VAL A 78 7.00 -3.04 -5.73
N PHE A 79 6.15 -2.69 -6.70
CA PHE A 79 6.08 -3.32 -8.03
C PHE A 79 6.96 -2.56 -9.02
N PRO A 80 7.63 -3.25 -9.95
CA PRO A 80 8.52 -2.64 -10.93
C PRO A 80 7.76 -1.83 -11.97
N ASN A 81 8.47 -0.95 -12.68
CA ASN A 81 7.93 -0.25 -13.85
C ASN A 81 7.52 -1.24 -14.93
N GLN A 82 6.32 -1.07 -15.48
CA GLN A 82 5.75 -1.92 -16.53
C GLN A 82 5.56 -1.17 -17.87
N GLU A 83 5.73 0.15 -17.92
CA GLU A 83 5.49 0.92 -19.14
C GLU A 83 6.56 0.69 -20.20
N SER A 84 6.08 0.27 -21.38
CA SER A 84 6.87 -0.04 -22.58
C SER A 84 7.05 1.16 -23.53
N ASN A 85 6.55 2.34 -23.22
CA ASN A 85 6.59 3.49 -24.11
C ASN A 85 7.84 4.32 -23.83
N ASN A 86 8.95 3.94 -24.50
CA ASN A 86 10.19 4.70 -24.72
C ASN A 86 11.03 5.16 -23.53
N ASP A 87 10.63 4.98 -22.28
CA ASP A 87 11.40 5.40 -21.12
C ASP A 87 11.66 4.24 -20.15
N VAL A 88 12.91 3.81 -20.15
CA VAL A 88 13.56 2.99 -19.12
C VAL A 88 12.76 1.73 -18.71
N VAL A 89 12.57 0.82 -19.64
CA VAL A 89 12.39 -0.59 -19.29
C VAL A 89 13.63 -1.00 -18.48
N SER A 90 13.42 -1.56 -17.30
CA SER A 90 14.52 -2.07 -16.49
C SER A 90 15.35 -3.07 -17.30
N ASP A 91 16.67 -2.91 -17.29
CA ASP A 91 17.62 -3.78 -18.00
C ASP A 91 17.62 -5.23 -17.45
N VAL A 92 16.86 -5.49 -16.40
CA VAL A 92 16.83 -6.79 -15.71
C VAL A 92 15.72 -7.68 -16.25
N VAL A 93 16.08 -8.62 -17.12
CA VAL A 93 15.15 -9.56 -17.81
C VAL A 93 14.43 -10.51 -16.85
N VAL A 94 15.00 -10.79 -15.67
CA VAL A 94 14.47 -11.80 -14.71
C VAL A 94 13.43 -11.25 -13.73
N GLN A 95 13.10 -9.96 -13.77
CA GLN A 95 12.12 -9.34 -12.87
C GLN A 95 10.74 -10.04 -12.85
N PRO A 96 10.14 -10.45 -13.97
CA PRO A 96 8.87 -11.16 -13.96
C PRO A 96 8.92 -12.48 -13.18
N TYR A 97 10.00 -13.23 -13.28
CA TYR A 97 10.18 -14.49 -12.55
C TYR A 97 10.25 -14.25 -11.03
N ASN A 98 11.06 -13.28 -10.60
CA ASN A 98 11.16 -12.90 -9.20
C ASN A 98 9.80 -12.44 -8.66
N SER A 99 9.06 -11.64 -9.45
CA SER A 99 7.75 -11.13 -9.09
C SER A 99 6.72 -12.26 -8.89
N ILE A 100 6.66 -13.23 -9.80
CA ILE A 100 5.71 -14.35 -9.71
C ILE A 100 6.00 -15.22 -8.47
N LEU A 101 7.28 -15.52 -8.21
CA LEU A 101 7.68 -16.30 -7.04
C LEU A 101 7.35 -15.59 -5.73
N THR A 102 7.55 -14.27 -5.69
CA THR A 102 7.23 -13.44 -4.53
C THR A 102 5.72 -13.32 -4.33
N LEU A 103 4.95 -13.11 -5.40
CA LEU A 103 3.48 -13.05 -5.34
C LEU A 103 2.88 -14.33 -4.79
N LYS A 104 3.44 -15.49 -5.14
CA LYS A 104 3.02 -16.78 -4.55
C LYS A 104 3.14 -16.74 -3.03
N ARG A 105 4.28 -16.27 -2.50
CA ARG A 105 4.51 -16.19 -1.05
C ARG A 105 3.62 -15.14 -0.38
N LEU A 106 3.46 -13.98 -1.00
CA LEU A 106 2.55 -12.94 -0.53
C LEU A 106 1.11 -13.43 -0.43
N THR A 107 0.64 -14.19 -1.40
CA THR A 107 -0.72 -14.75 -1.37
C THR A 107 -0.91 -15.80 -0.27
N GLN A 108 0.12 -16.54 0.08
CA GLN A 108 0.04 -17.65 1.04
C GLN A 108 0.30 -17.23 2.48
N SER A 109 1.24 -16.29 2.71
CA SER A 109 1.83 -16.03 4.01
C SER A 109 1.62 -14.61 4.54
N SER A 110 1.00 -13.70 3.77
CA SER A 110 0.66 -12.37 4.28
C SER A 110 -0.84 -12.22 4.52
N ASP A 111 -1.21 -11.39 5.49
CA ASP A 111 -2.62 -11.06 5.78
C ASP A 111 -3.09 -9.84 4.99
N CYS A 112 -2.18 -8.90 4.72
CA CYS A 112 -2.48 -7.67 4.00
C CYS A 112 -1.28 -7.23 3.17
N VAL A 113 -1.50 -6.95 1.90
CA VAL A 113 -0.48 -6.44 0.98
C VAL A 113 -0.91 -5.08 0.45
N VAL A 114 -0.17 -4.05 0.82
CA VAL A 114 -0.33 -2.72 0.22
C VAL A 114 0.55 -2.65 -1.02
N VAL A 115 -0.08 -2.51 -2.16
CA VAL A 115 0.59 -2.47 -3.46
C VAL A 115 1.02 -1.04 -3.79
N LEU A 116 2.28 -0.87 -4.13
CA LEU A 116 2.87 0.39 -4.58
C LEU A 116 3.53 0.15 -5.94
N ASP A 117 3.01 0.77 -6.99
CA ASP A 117 3.52 0.59 -8.35
C ASP A 117 4.41 1.77 -8.75
N ASN A 118 5.66 1.48 -9.09
CA ASN A 118 6.61 2.51 -9.53
C ASN A 118 6.13 3.27 -10.77
N THR A 119 5.41 2.62 -11.68
CA THR A 119 4.82 3.26 -12.85
C THR A 119 3.81 4.35 -12.45
N ALA A 120 2.91 4.01 -11.53
CA ALA A 120 1.93 4.95 -11.03
C ALA A 120 2.56 6.08 -10.21
N LEU A 121 3.57 5.77 -9.40
CA LEU A 121 4.31 6.75 -8.60
C LEU A 121 5.06 7.75 -9.50
N ASN A 122 5.72 7.27 -10.56
CA ASN A 122 6.38 8.13 -11.56
C ASN A 122 5.35 9.03 -12.25
N ARG A 123 4.22 8.50 -12.67
CA ARG A 123 3.12 9.28 -13.28
C ARG A 123 2.60 10.36 -12.32
N ILE A 124 2.42 10.04 -11.05
CA ILE A 124 2.00 11.04 -10.05
C ILE A 124 3.06 12.12 -9.88
N ALA A 125 4.34 11.77 -9.82
CA ALA A 125 5.44 12.73 -9.68
C ALA A 125 5.52 13.67 -10.89
N THR A 126 5.33 13.17 -12.10
CA THR A 126 5.36 13.99 -13.33
C THR A 126 4.09 14.83 -13.48
N ASP A 127 2.90 14.23 -13.34
CA ASP A 127 1.63 14.87 -13.65
C ASP A 127 1.13 15.81 -12.54
N ARG A 128 1.43 15.49 -11.26
CA ARG A 128 0.91 16.22 -10.10
C ARG A 128 1.95 17.10 -9.42
N LEU A 129 3.17 16.61 -9.30
CA LEU A 129 4.25 17.37 -8.68
C LEU A 129 5.11 18.12 -9.71
N HIS A 130 4.79 17.97 -11.01
CA HIS A 130 5.50 18.66 -12.12
C HIS A 130 7.02 18.44 -12.14
N ILE A 131 7.46 17.25 -11.70
CA ILE A 131 8.86 16.85 -11.70
C ILE A 131 9.12 16.08 -13.00
N ALA A 132 9.87 16.66 -13.94
CA ALA A 132 10.11 16.06 -15.26
C ALA A 132 10.86 14.72 -15.19
N THR A 133 11.82 14.60 -14.28
CA THR A 133 12.60 13.37 -14.05
C THR A 133 12.63 13.07 -12.57
N PRO A 134 11.65 12.28 -12.05
CA PRO A 134 11.59 11.98 -10.63
C PRO A 134 12.76 11.10 -10.20
N THR A 135 13.43 11.50 -9.13
CA THR A 135 14.46 10.72 -8.49
C THR A 135 13.87 9.69 -7.53
N PHE A 136 14.62 8.63 -7.22
CA PHE A 136 14.19 7.65 -6.21
C PHE A 136 13.88 8.27 -4.84
N ALA A 137 14.60 9.34 -4.46
CA ALA A 137 14.33 10.04 -3.21
C ALA A 137 12.91 10.65 -3.19
N GLN A 138 12.49 11.28 -4.27
CA GLN A 138 11.15 11.88 -4.40
C GLN A 138 10.03 10.82 -4.46
N ILE A 139 10.29 9.69 -5.12
CA ILE A 139 9.36 8.55 -5.12
C ILE A 139 9.23 7.98 -3.71
N ASN A 140 10.35 7.82 -3.00
CA ASN A 140 10.33 7.32 -1.62
C ASN A 140 9.63 8.29 -0.66
N GLU A 141 9.66 9.58 -0.91
CA GLU A 141 8.91 10.58 -0.16
C GLU A 141 7.39 10.38 -0.31
N LEU A 142 6.90 10.12 -1.53
CA LEU A 142 5.51 9.74 -1.75
C LEU A 142 5.14 8.46 -1.00
N VAL A 143 5.97 7.43 -1.08
CA VAL A 143 5.77 6.17 -0.37
C VAL A 143 5.74 6.38 1.14
N SER A 144 6.68 7.15 1.69
CA SER A 144 6.74 7.44 3.12
C SER A 144 5.52 8.21 3.61
N THR A 145 4.99 9.11 2.79
CA THR A 145 3.75 9.84 3.07
C THR A 145 2.58 8.88 3.22
N ILE A 146 2.44 7.90 2.31
CA ILE A 146 1.38 6.89 2.39
C ILE A 146 1.53 6.03 3.64
N MET A 147 2.74 5.53 3.90
CA MET A 147 3.00 4.73 5.09
C MET A 147 2.68 5.51 6.37
N SER A 148 3.04 6.79 6.40
CA SER A 148 2.73 7.68 7.52
C SER A 148 1.22 7.86 7.71
N VAL A 149 0.48 8.13 6.63
CA VAL A 149 -0.97 8.36 6.72
C VAL A 149 -1.74 7.08 7.05
N SER A 150 -1.35 5.95 6.49
CA SER A 150 -1.98 4.66 6.78
C SER A 150 -1.85 4.25 8.25
N THR A 151 -0.75 4.61 8.90
CA THR A 151 -0.49 4.32 10.31
C THR A 151 -0.90 5.44 11.28
N THR A 152 -1.47 6.53 10.77
CA THR A 152 -1.87 7.68 11.61
C THR A 152 -2.87 7.29 12.70
N THR A 153 -3.82 6.43 12.37
CA THR A 153 -4.83 5.95 13.33
C THR A 153 -4.23 5.11 14.45
N LEU A 154 -3.08 4.48 14.22
CA LEU A 154 -2.34 3.71 15.22
C LEU A 154 -1.48 4.61 16.11
N ARG A 155 -0.86 5.64 15.54
CA ARG A 155 0.11 6.49 16.20
C ARG A 155 -0.52 7.62 17.03
N TYR A 156 -1.70 8.07 16.63
CA TYR A 156 -2.40 9.16 17.30
C TYR A 156 -3.73 8.68 17.85
N PRO A 157 -4.11 9.08 19.06
CA PRO A 157 -5.36 8.66 19.67
C PRO A 157 -6.56 9.10 18.82
N SER A 158 -7.43 8.16 18.53
CA SER A 158 -8.69 8.38 17.80
C SER A 158 -9.80 7.60 18.48
N TYR A 159 -11.03 8.05 18.32
CA TYR A 159 -12.21 7.36 18.83
C TYR A 159 -12.52 6.04 18.09
N MET A 160 -11.90 5.80 16.94
CA MET A 160 -12.18 4.65 16.09
C MET A 160 -10.89 3.85 15.79
N ASN A 161 -10.94 2.55 16.12
CA ASN A 161 -9.97 1.53 15.74
C ASN A 161 -8.50 1.99 15.80
N ASN A 162 -7.92 1.87 16.98
CA ASN A 162 -6.50 2.20 17.22
C ASN A 162 -5.59 1.00 17.02
N ASP A 163 -6.10 -0.08 16.49
CA ASP A 163 -5.42 -1.34 16.26
C ASP A 163 -5.32 -1.67 14.76
N LEU A 164 -4.31 -2.44 14.42
CA LEU A 164 -4.06 -2.88 13.04
C LEU A 164 -5.19 -3.79 12.54
N ILE A 165 -5.74 -4.61 13.42
CA ILE A 165 -6.85 -5.51 13.14
C ILE A 165 -8.08 -4.72 12.71
N GLY A 166 -8.44 -3.68 13.45
CA GLY A 166 -9.57 -2.83 13.13
C GLY A 166 -9.42 -2.03 11.84
N LEU A 167 -8.19 -1.88 11.34
CA LEU A 167 -7.95 -1.27 10.04
C LEU A 167 -8.08 -2.28 8.90
N ILE A 168 -7.53 -3.48 9.08
CA ILE A 168 -7.43 -4.51 8.03
C ILE A 168 -8.73 -5.32 7.89
N ALA A 169 -9.37 -5.70 8.99
CA ALA A 169 -10.52 -6.59 8.98
C ALA A 169 -11.69 -6.09 8.10
N PRO A 170 -12.06 -4.81 8.12
CA PRO A 170 -13.12 -4.31 7.24
C PRO A 170 -12.78 -4.29 5.76
N LEU A 171 -11.47 -4.25 5.42
CA LEU A 171 -10.98 -4.17 4.05
C LEU A 171 -10.91 -5.54 3.38
N ILE A 172 -10.69 -6.59 4.17
CA ILE A 172 -10.41 -7.95 3.67
C ILE A 172 -11.50 -8.91 4.16
N PRO A 173 -12.68 -8.90 3.54
CA PRO A 173 -13.76 -9.82 3.90
C PRO A 173 -13.50 -11.26 3.44
N THR A 174 -12.62 -11.44 2.45
CA THR A 174 -12.35 -12.75 1.85
C THR A 174 -10.86 -13.06 1.94
N PRO A 175 -10.47 -14.18 2.56
CA PRO A 175 -9.07 -14.63 2.59
C PRO A 175 -8.47 -14.70 1.18
N ARG A 176 -7.19 -14.38 1.03
CA ARG A 176 -6.41 -14.33 -0.22
C ARG A 176 -6.76 -13.17 -1.17
N LEU A 177 -7.87 -12.47 -1.00
CA LEU A 177 -8.17 -11.22 -1.71
C LEU A 177 -7.74 -10.03 -0.84
N HIS A 178 -6.46 -10.00 -0.49
CA HIS A 178 -5.88 -9.10 0.51
C HIS A 178 -4.88 -8.09 -0.08
N PHE A 179 -4.93 -7.87 -1.39
CA PHE A 179 -4.13 -6.87 -2.06
C PHE A 179 -4.88 -5.54 -2.09
N LEU A 180 -4.29 -4.51 -1.50
CA LEU A 180 -4.89 -3.20 -1.33
C LEU A 180 -4.25 -2.18 -2.27
N MET A 181 -5.09 -1.39 -2.92
CA MET A 181 -4.66 -0.21 -3.68
C MET A 181 -4.78 1.02 -2.80
N THR A 182 -3.82 1.94 -2.91
CA THR A 182 -3.84 3.19 -2.17
C THR A 182 -4.04 4.38 -3.09
N GLY A 183 -4.73 5.39 -2.60
CA GLY A 183 -4.85 6.69 -3.23
C GLY A 183 -4.66 7.80 -2.20
N TYR A 184 -4.05 8.91 -2.59
CA TYR A 184 -3.78 10.03 -1.71
C TYR A 184 -4.20 11.36 -2.34
N THR A 185 -4.72 12.25 -1.53
CA THR A 185 -5.03 13.63 -1.91
C THR A 185 -4.98 14.54 -0.64
N PRO A 186 -4.52 15.78 -0.70
CA PRO A 186 -4.05 16.52 -1.86
C PRO A 186 -2.61 16.15 -2.26
N LEU A 187 -2.37 16.10 -3.56
CA LEU A 187 -1.03 16.03 -4.15
C LEU A 187 -0.76 17.39 -4.79
N THR A 188 -0.16 18.29 -4.05
CA THR A 188 0.10 19.67 -4.47
C THR A 188 1.54 20.07 -4.17
N THR A 189 2.12 20.86 -5.03
CA THR A 189 3.41 21.53 -4.76
C THR A 189 3.23 22.66 -3.74
N ASP A 190 4.26 22.99 -3.00
CA ASP A 190 4.24 24.05 -1.97
C ASP A 190 3.77 25.41 -2.53
N GLN A 191 4.04 25.67 -3.82
CA GLN A 191 3.59 26.89 -4.50
C GLN A 191 2.08 26.94 -4.76
N GLU A 192 1.45 25.78 -4.96
CA GLU A 192 0.00 25.66 -5.17
C GLU A 192 -0.77 25.60 -3.86
N SER A 193 -0.13 25.21 -2.78
CA SER A 193 -0.76 25.11 -1.45
C SER A 193 -1.34 26.44 -0.96
N ALA A 194 -0.73 27.57 -1.33
CA ALA A 194 -1.20 28.91 -0.99
C ALA A 194 -2.55 29.29 -1.67
N ASN A 195 -2.90 28.65 -2.79
CA ASN A 195 -4.10 28.93 -3.58
C ASN A 195 -5.20 27.86 -3.45
N ILE A 196 -5.13 26.97 -2.45
CA ILE A 196 -6.11 25.90 -2.28
C ILE A 196 -7.45 26.49 -1.89
N ARG A 197 -8.41 26.45 -2.82
CA ARG A 197 -9.82 26.75 -2.52
C ARG A 197 -10.34 25.73 -1.49
N ARG A 198 -11.25 26.16 -0.60
CA ARG A 198 -11.94 25.26 0.32
C ARG A 198 -12.54 24.10 -0.47
N THR A 199 -11.96 22.93 -0.32
CA THR A 199 -12.44 21.72 -0.98
C THR A 199 -13.55 21.09 -0.16
N THR A 200 -14.63 20.69 -0.81
CA THR A 200 -15.70 19.98 -0.12
C THR A 200 -15.31 18.50 0.06
N VAL A 201 -15.86 17.84 1.08
CA VAL A 201 -15.64 16.40 1.33
C VAL A 201 -15.96 15.57 0.09
N LEU A 202 -17.03 15.93 -0.62
CA LEU A 202 -17.41 15.25 -1.85
C LEU A 202 -16.33 15.36 -2.93
N ASP A 203 -15.72 16.52 -3.09
CA ASP A 203 -14.67 16.73 -4.10
C ASP A 203 -13.41 15.93 -3.76
N VAL A 204 -13.04 15.87 -2.48
CA VAL A 204 -11.94 15.04 -1.99
C VAL A 204 -12.19 13.57 -2.30
N MET A 205 -13.36 13.04 -1.92
CA MET A 205 -13.71 11.64 -2.17
C MET A 205 -13.77 11.31 -3.66
N ARG A 206 -14.26 12.24 -4.49
CA ARG A 206 -14.25 12.06 -5.97
C ARG A 206 -12.86 12.07 -6.55
N ARG A 207 -11.96 12.92 -6.06
CA ARG A 207 -10.55 12.95 -6.51
C ARG A 207 -9.82 11.66 -6.17
N LEU A 208 -10.06 11.10 -4.98
CA LEU A 208 -9.46 9.85 -4.54
C LEU A 208 -9.85 8.66 -5.43
N LEU A 209 -11.07 8.63 -5.95
CA LEU A 209 -11.55 7.60 -6.87
C LEU A 209 -11.04 7.76 -8.32
N GLN A 210 -10.32 8.85 -8.61
CA GLN A 210 -9.75 9.04 -9.96
C GLN A 210 -8.47 8.20 -10.12
N PRO A 211 -8.32 7.47 -11.25
CA PRO A 211 -7.13 6.65 -11.50
C PRO A 211 -5.81 7.42 -11.44
N LYS A 212 -5.85 8.73 -11.72
CA LYS A 212 -4.67 9.61 -11.67
C LYS A 212 -4.11 9.82 -10.26
N ASN A 213 -4.90 9.57 -9.22
CA ASN A 213 -4.48 9.75 -7.83
C ASN A 213 -4.21 8.40 -7.15
N MET A 214 -4.40 7.30 -7.86
CA MET A 214 -4.11 5.95 -7.37
C MET A 214 -2.65 5.60 -7.61
N MET A 215 -2.05 4.95 -6.64
CA MET A 215 -0.65 4.53 -6.64
C MET A 215 -0.44 3.14 -7.26
N VAL A 216 -1.43 2.69 -8.00
CA VAL A 216 -1.38 1.45 -8.79
C VAL A 216 -1.89 1.77 -10.18
N SER A 217 -1.15 1.36 -11.20
CA SER A 217 -1.59 1.42 -12.59
C SER A 217 -2.50 0.24 -12.88
N THR A 218 -3.76 0.51 -13.15
CA THR A 218 -4.70 -0.51 -13.64
C THR A 218 -4.88 -0.30 -15.13
N GLU A 219 -4.26 -1.15 -15.93
CA GLU A 219 -4.49 -1.20 -17.37
C GLU A 219 -5.78 -1.97 -17.66
N GLY A 220 -6.89 -1.27 -17.71
CA GLY A 220 -8.15 -1.83 -18.18
C GLY A 220 -8.63 -1.07 -19.42
N ARG A 221 -9.06 -1.78 -20.47
CA ARG A 221 -9.62 -1.19 -21.68
C ARG A 221 -10.89 -0.37 -21.44
N SER A 222 -11.51 -0.54 -20.28
CA SER A 222 -12.73 0.18 -19.86
C SER A 222 -12.71 0.47 -18.37
N LYS A 223 -13.19 1.65 -17.97
CA LYS A 223 -13.43 2.01 -16.56
C LYS A 223 -14.45 1.10 -15.86
N MET A 224 -15.19 0.30 -16.62
CA MET A 224 -16.20 -0.62 -16.10
C MET A 224 -15.65 -1.98 -15.69
N ASP A 225 -14.38 -2.29 -16.02
CA ASP A 225 -13.81 -3.62 -15.78
C ASP A 225 -13.31 -3.81 -14.36
N HIS A 226 -13.25 -2.74 -13.55
CA HIS A 226 -12.79 -2.78 -12.17
C HIS A 226 -13.93 -2.65 -11.17
N CYS A 227 -13.97 -3.58 -10.21
CA CYS A 227 -14.94 -3.57 -9.12
C CYS A 227 -14.23 -3.54 -7.78
N TYR A 228 -14.69 -2.67 -6.87
CA TYR A 228 -14.21 -2.62 -5.49
C TYR A 228 -14.91 -3.67 -4.63
N ILE A 229 -14.17 -4.35 -3.78
CA ILE A 229 -14.72 -5.24 -2.75
C ILE A 229 -15.09 -4.40 -1.53
N SER A 230 -14.14 -3.58 -1.07
CA SER A 230 -14.30 -2.70 0.08
C SER A 230 -13.45 -1.45 -0.10
N ILE A 231 -13.87 -0.35 0.49
CA ILE A 231 -13.13 0.92 0.49
C ILE A 231 -13.03 1.43 1.91
N LEU A 232 -11.82 1.77 2.33
CA LEU A 232 -11.57 2.52 3.56
C LEU A 232 -11.05 3.91 3.20
N ASN A 233 -11.73 4.94 3.65
CA ASN A 233 -11.31 6.32 3.48
C ASN A 233 -10.92 6.91 4.84
N ILE A 234 -9.68 7.36 4.96
CA ILE A 234 -9.18 8.05 6.15
C ILE A 234 -9.16 9.54 5.84
N ILE A 235 -10.05 10.28 6.45
CA ILE A 235 -10.16 11.74 6.30
C ILE A 235 -9.57 12.39 7.55
N GLN A 236 -8.59 13.23 7.35
CA GLN A 236 -7.98 14.03 8.41
C GLN A 236 -8.43 15.48 8.28
N GLY A 237 -8.92 16.06 9.38
CA GLY A 237 -9.41 17.43 9.46
C GLY A 237 -10.75 17.54 10.17
N GLU A 238 -11.19 18.77 10.41
CA GLU A 238 -12.52 19.04 10.95
C GLU A 238 -13.56 18.87 9.85
N VAL A 239 -14.26 17.75 9.88
CA VAL A 239 -15.28 17.41 8.90
C VAL A 239 -16.58 17.06 9.60
N ASP A 240 -17.69 17.63 9.12
CA ASP A 240 -19.02 17.28 9.58
C ASP A 240 -19.41 15.86 9.06
N PRO A 241 -19.71 14.91 9.97
CA PRO A 241 -20.16 13.56 9.60
C PRO A 241 -21.36 13.55 8.67
N THR A 242 -22.25 14.56 8.75
CA THR A 242 -23.41 14.69 7.88
C THR A 242 -23.00 14.90 6.42
N GLN A 243 -21.95 15.69 6.17
CA GLN A 243 -21.43 15.91 4.82
C GLN A 243 -20.77 14.64 4.26
N VAL A 244 -20.10 13.86 5.10
CA VAL A 244 -19.54 12.56 4.72
C VAL A 244 -20.64 11.62 4.27
N HIS A 245 -21.72 11.48 5.05
CA HIS A 245 -22.86 10.61 4.73
C HIS A 245 -23.52 11.02 3.39
N LYS A 246 -23.79 12.32 3.21
CA LYS A 246 -24.32 12.83 1.94
C LYS A 246 -23.38 12.59 0.76
N SER A 247 -22.07 12.65 0.98
CA SER A 247 -21.08 12.37 -0.06
C SER A 247 -21.06 10.90 -0.46
N LEU A 248 -21.15 9.99 0.52
CA LEU A 248 -21.26 8.55 0.27
C LEU A 248 -22.51 8.19 -0.49
N GLN A 249 -23.65 8.77 -0.11
CA GLN A 249 -24.91 8.57 -0.83
C GLN A 249 -24.79 9.01 -2.31
N ARG A 250 -24.22 10.18 -2.58
CA ARG A 250 -24.00 10.67 -3.95
C ARG A 250 -23.04 9.80 -4.76
N ILE A 251 -22.00 9.24 -4.13
CA ILE A 251 -21.07 8.30 -4.80
C ILE A 251 -21.81 7.05 -5.25
N ARG A 252 -22.69 6.51 -4.40
CA ARG A 252 -23.52 5.35 -4.72
C ARG A 252 -24.56 5.65 -5.80
N GLU A 253 -25.32 6.73 -5.67
CA GLU A 253 -26.36 7.15 -6.63
C GLU A 253 -25.77 7.39 -8.03
N ARG A 254 -24.60 8.02 -8.12
CA ARG A 254 -23.94 8.34 -9.39
C ARG A 254 -23.05 7.21 -9.94
N LYS A 255 -22.97 6.08 -9.24
CA LYS A 255 -22.11 4.94 -9.59
C LYS A 255 -20.67 5.36 -9.92
N LEU A 256 -20.10 6.23 -9.09
CA LEU A 256 -18.73 6.69 -9.27
C LEU A 256 -17.70 5.60 -8.97
N ALA A 257 -18.06 4.63 -8.15
CA ALA A 257 -17.31 3.42 -7.86
C ALA A 257 -18.19 2.20 -8.15
N ASN A 258 -17.68 1.25 -8.90
CA ASN A 258 -18.35 -0.03 -9.15
C ASN A 258 -17.98 -1.00 -8.02
N PHE A 259 -18.99 -1.60 -7.39
CA PHE A 259 -18.80 -2.61 -6.36
C PHE A 259 -19.15 -3.99 -6.90
N ILE A 260 -18.57 -5.00 -6.26
CA ILE A 260 -18.86 -6.40 -6.57
C ILE A 260 -20.34 -6.69 -6.40
N PRO A 261 -20.97 -7.48 -7.31
CA PRO A 261 -22.40 -7.77 -7.25
C PRO A 261 -22.78 -8.81 -6.18
N TRP A 262 -21.81 -9.61 -5.72
CA TRP A 262 -22.02 -10.71 -4.76
C TRP A 262 -21.78 -10.31 -3.31
N GLY A 263 -21.40 -9.07 -3.03
CA GLY A 263 -21.11 -8.56 -1.70
C GLY A 263 -21.73 -7.19 -1.42
N PRO A 264 -21.83 -6.80 -0.13
CA PRO A 264 -22.29 -5.46 0.22
C PRO A 264 -21.28 -4.41 -0.22
N ALA A 265 -21.76 -3.27 -0.72
CA ALA A 265 -20.91 -2.11 -1.00
C ALA A 265 -20.41 -1.51 0.33
N SER A 266 -19.25 -1.98 0.80
CA SER A 266 -18.66 -1.53 2.06
C SER A 266 -17.77 -0.31 1.79
N ILE A 267 -18.23 0.86 2.26
CA ILE A 267 -17.41 2.07 2.30
C ILE A 267 -17.36 2.53 3.75
N GLN A 268 -16.18 2.45 4.34
CA GLN A 268 -15.93 2.97 5.68
C GLN A 268 -15.19 4.29 5.60
N VAL A 269 -15.50 5.20 6.51
CA VAL A 269 -14.83 6.50 6.62
C VAL A 269 -14.38 6.67 8.06
N LYS A 270 -13.09 6.88 8.22
CA LYS A 270 -12.47 7.24 9.50
C LYS A 270 -12.17 8.72 9.51
N LEU A 271 -12.60 9.42 10.55
CA LEU A 271 -12.38 10.87 10.73
C LEU A 271 -11.27 11.07 11.77
N HIS A 272 -10.29 11.88 11.44
CA HIS A 272 -9.19 12.24 12.32
C HIS A 272 -8.95 13.75 12.28
N SER A 273 -8.60 14.37 13.40
CA SER A 273 -8.54 15.84 13.53
C SER A 273 -7.31 16.55 12.94
N ILE A 274 -6.43 15.85 12.22
CA ILE A 274 -5.21 16.40 11.60
C ILE A 274 -5.24 16.20 10.08
N CYS A 275 -4.77 17.21 9.31
CA CYS A 275 -5.02 17.36 7.86
C CYS A 275 -4.28 16.42 6.91
N TYR A 276 -4.83 15.28 6.47
CA TYR A 276 -4.48 14.59 5.19
C TYR A 276 -5.50 13.48 4.89
N ASN A 277 -5.74 13.15 3.61
CA ASN A 277 -6.74 12.17 3.20
C ASN A 277 -6.10 11.01 2.41
N CYS A 278 -6.39 9.77 2.80
CA CYS A 278 -5.96 8.56 2.10
C CYS A 278 -7.14 7.59 1.87
N ILE A 279 -7.13 6.85 0.76
CA ILE A 279 -8.03 5.71 0.50
C ILE A 279 -7.21 4.43 0.39
N PHE A 280 -7.65 3.38 1.03
CA PHE A 280 -7.21 2.00 0.87
C PHE A 280 -8.27 1.18 0.14
#